data_7125e2549632d7d74fb74e77200843ac
#
_entry.id   7125e2549632d7d74fb74e77200843ac
#
_cell.length_a   1.000
_cell.length_b   1.000
_cell.length_c   1.000
_cell.angle_alpha   90.00
_cell.angle_beta   90.00
_cell.angle_gamma   90.00
#
_symmetry.space_group_name_H-M   'P 1'
#
loop_
_entity.id
_entity.type
_entity.pdbx_description
1 polymer ?
#
loop_
_entity_poly.entity_id
_entity_poly.type
_entity_poly.pdbx_seq_one_letter_code
_entity_poly.pdbx_strand_id
1 'polypeptide(L)'
;MIKLKKKRSKEEILFKTVKEDNILPITSICKLNCIFCSHKNNPPAVETYSFGHLDFELIKTMIEFLNPERPVFIGESASKIIEGEPFVHPDIYQILKYLRQRWPEIEIKITTSGSFLELDQINLLKTLDPLELNISLNAPAPEERVFLMNDSRPDNVFKVIPKLKEYSIDFEASIVSMHQLKGFEYLKITFDFLENYPPKSLRVFIAGFSSYAEKDLIIDKNEYFKLDQFIATKREGYSYPIIIEPQQISSLIAEVNDVIADSAAAASGLKSGDIIIRVNKQKVESRVDAFYKIKSAQNPELEFIRQDEKISAALSKEKNQNSGLIMSYDLNLEQKRKLKAYAEESEKRHNDKATVILCSQLAYKFLKEFLQSYLNSNQNLKLLQSENKFFGGSIIAAGLLTNQDLIKTINKVDRKIEGIILPEIIYDYYGNDLLGEHYSQLEDKFKAEVILI
;
A
#
# COMPACT_ATOMS: atom_id res chain seq x y z
N MET A 1 0.42 28.28 26.20
CA MET A 1 -0.88 27.62 26.48
C MET A 1 -0.74 26.18 26.04
N ILE A 2 -0.73 25.21 26.96
CA ILE A 2 -0.74 23.79 26.67
C ILE A 2 -2.11 23.50 26.07
N LYS A 3 -2.20 23.32 24.73
CA LYS A 3 -3.41 22.78 24.10
C LYS A 3 -3.58 21.37 24.64
N LEU A 4 -4.56 21.17 25.53
CA LEU A 4 -4.99 19.85 25.95
C LEU A 4 -5.26 19.03 24.70
N LYS A 5 -4.53 17.93 24.50
CA LYS A 5 -4.79 16.94 23.44
C LYS A 5 -6.24 16.48 23.63
N LYS A 6 -7.15 16.90 22.77
CA LYS A 6 -8.54 16.43 22.80
C LYS A 6 -8.50 14.96 22.39
N LYS A 7 -8.69 14.07 23.35
CA LYS A 7 -8.77 12.63 23.10
C LYS A 7 -10.04 12.40 22.24
N ARG A 8 -9.86 11.96 21.02
CA ARG A 8 -10.97 11.69 20.09
C ARG A 8 -11.74 10.47 20.52
N SER A 9 -13.05 10.45 20.26
CA SER A 9 -13.84 9.25 20.47
C SER A 9 -13.47 8.20 19.41
N LYS A 10 -13.62 6.91 19.75
CA LYS A 10 -13.43 5.81 18.80
C LYS A 10 -14.36 5.97 17.58
N GLU A 11 -15.59 6.40 17.82
CA GLU A 11 -16.58 6.65 16.76
C GLU A 11 -16.13 7.73 15.78
N GLU A 12 -15.58 8.86 16.27
CA GLU A 12 -15.05 9.92 15.42
C GLU A 12 -13.96 9.37 14.46
N ILE A 13 -13.08 8.47 14.95
CA ILE A 13 -12.04 7.84 14.14
C ILE A 13 -12.67 6.91 13.11
N LEU A 14 -13.65 6.06 13.50
CA LEU A 14 -14.33 5.14 12.60
C LEU A 14 -15.02 5.86 11.44
N PHE A 15 -15.85 6.89 11.74
CA PHE A 15 -16.53 7.67 10.70
C PHE A 15 -15.57 8.43 9.78
N LYS A 16 -14.46 8.93 10.33
CA LYS A 16 -13.43 9.59 9.53
C LYS A 16 -12.78 8.62 8.55
N THR A 17 -12.42 7.43 8.99
CA THR A 17 -11.85 6.36 8.15
C THR A 17 -12.80 6.00 7.00
N VAL A 18 -14.08 5.83 7.28
CA VAL A 18 -15.08 5.55 6.24
C VAL A 18 -15.14 6.69 5.21
N LYS A 19 -15.21 7.93 5.68
CA LYS A 19 -15.41 9.08 4.80
C LYS A 19 -14.18 9.40 3.94
N GLU A 20 -12.99 9.33 4.51
CA GLU A 20 -11.77 9.76 3.81
C GLU A 20 -11.14 8.62 3.01
N ASP A 21 -11.07 7.41 3.59
CA ASP A 21 -10.37 6.27 2.99
C ASP A 21 -11.29 5.32 2.23
N ASN A 22 -12.60 5.41 2.41
CA ASN A 22 -13.59 4.42 1.94
C ASN A 22 -13.32 3.01 2.51
N ILE A 23 -12.70 2.93 3.69
CA ILE A 23 -12.53 1.69 4.46
C ILE A 23 -13.72 1.56 5.40
N LEU A 24 -14.39 0.42 5.38
CA LEU A 24 -15.50 0.08 6.27
C LEU A 24 -15.00 -0.85 7.39
N PRO A 25 -14.62 -0.32 8.56
CA PRO A 25 -14.24 -1.16 9.69
C PRO A 25 -15.50 -1.87 10.22
N ILE A 26 -15.42 -3.19 10.38
CA ILE A 26 -16.53 -3.99 10.90
C ILE A 26 -16.16 -4.74 12.16
N THR A 27 -14.89 -5.11 12.29
CA THR A 27 -14.39 -5.85 13.46
C THR A 27 -12.92 -5.61 13.69
N SER A 28 -12.51 -5.52 14.95
CA SER A 28 -11.10 -5.60 15.34
C SER A 28 -10.71 -6.98 15.88
N ILE A 29 -11.62 -7.95 15.81
CA ILE A 29 -11.37 -9.31 16.28
C ILE A 29 -10.73 -10.12 15.16
N CYS A 30 -9.58 -10.74 15.47
CA CYS A 30 -8.94 -11.73 14.63
C CYS A 30 -8.66 -12.98 15.47
N LYS A 31 -9.12 -14.14 15.00
CA LYS A 31 -8.87 -15.44 15.66
C LYS A 31 -7.51 -16.04 15.27
N LEU A 32 -6.73 -15.35 14.45
CA LEU A 32 -5.35 -15.68 14.13
C LEU A 32 -4.40 -14.97 15.08
N ASN A 33 -3.15 -15.44 15.12
CA ASN A 33 -2.09 -14.81 15.89
C ASN A 33 -0.77 -14.81 15.12
N CYS A 34 -0.81 -14.27 13.89
CA CYS A 34 0.31 -14.27 12.94
C CYS A 34 1.58 -13.69 13.56
N ILE A 35 2.73 -14.34 13.35
CA ILE A 35 4.02 -13.85 13.85
C ILE A 35 4.45 -12.53 13.18
N PHE A 36 3.98 -12.29 11.96
CA PHE A 36 4.24 -11.10 11.14
C PHE A 36 3.13 -10.04 11.22
N CYS A 37 2.17 -10.17 12.14
CA CYS A 37 1.06 -9.22 12.24
C CYS A 37 1.57 -7.80 12.54
N SER A 38 1.13 -6.81 11.75
CA SER A 38 1.50 -5.40 11.90
C SER A 38 1.05 -4.78 13.23
N HIS A 39 0.08 -5.40 13.92
CA HIS A 39 -0.39 -4.96 15.23
C HIS A 39 0.45 -5.49 16.39
N LYS A 40 1.39 -6.40 16.11
CA LYS A 40 2.32 -6.91 17.11
C LYS A 40 3.62 -6.10 17.13
N ASN A 41 4.28 -6.17 18.28
CA ASN A 41 5.62 -5.60 18.44
C ASN A 41 5.69 -4.09 18.14
N ASN A 42 4.57 -3.36 18.29
CA ASN A 42 4.59 -1.92 18.19
C ASN A 42 5.21 -1.30 19.45
N PRO A 43 5.95 -0.18 19.30
CA PRO A 43 6.39 0.59 20.46
C PRO A 43 5.20 0.95 21.36
N PRO A 44 5.34 0.86 22.71
CA PRO A 44 4.23 1.10 23.66
C PRO A 44 3.57 2.48 23.54
N ALA A 45 4.27 3.46 22.96
CA ALA A 45 3.75 4.81 22.78
C ALA A 45 2.79 4.93 21.57
N VAL A 46 2.70 3.90 20.71
CA VAL A 46 1.77 3.90 19.56
C VAL A 46 0.39 3.52 20.07
N GLU A 47 -0.56 4.47 20.00
CA GLU A 47 -1.95 4.21 20.33
C GLU A 47 -2.65 3.51 19.19
N THR A 48 -3.24 2.33 19.48
CA THR A 48 -4.13 1.61 18.57
C THR A 48 -5.46 1.32 19.28
N TYR A 49 -6.54 1.33 18.52
CA TYR A 49 -7.89 1.15 19.05
C TYR A 49 -8.49 -0.16 18.59
N SER A 50 -8.83 -1.01 19.58
CA SER A 50 -9.68 -2.18 19.38
C SER A 50 -11.12 -1.85 19.78
N PHE A 51 -12.08 -2.29 18.98
CA PHE A 51 -13.51 -1.99 19.17
C PHE A 51 -14.38 -3.25 19.22
N GLY A 52 -13.82 -4.43 19.01
CA GLY A 52 -14.58 -5.69 18.96
C GLY A 52 -15.31 -5.87 17.63
N HIS A 53 -16.46 -6.56 17.64
CA HIS A 53 -17.41 -6.51 16.54
C HIS A 53 -18.26 -5.26 16.68
N LEU A 54 -18.40 -4.51 15.59
CA LEU A 54 -19.33 -3.38 15.57
C LEU A 54 -20.77 -3.88 15.41
N ASP A 55 -21.69 -3.16 16.04
CA ASP A 55 -23.13 -3.41 15.89
C ASP A 55 -23.59 -3.16 14.45
N PHE A 56 -24.51 -4.01 13.95
CA PHE A 56 -25.00 -3.93 12.58
C PHE A 56 -25.65 -2.58 12.25
N GLU A 57 -26.37 -1.96 13.21
CA GLU A 57 -27.01 -0.65 13.00
C GLU A 57 -25.97 0.48 12.88
N LEU A 58 -24.86 0.39 13.63
CA LEU A 58 -23.76 1.32 13.48
C LEU A 58 -23.08 1.16 12.12
N ILE A 59 -22.86 -0.08 11.68
CA ILE A 59 -22.28 -0.38 10.36
C ILE A 59 -23.18 0.15 9.25
N LYS A 60 -24.50 -0.02 9.33
CA LYS A 60 -25.45 0.58 8.37
C LYS A 60 -25.31 2.09 8.31
N THR A 61 -25.20 2.72 9.48
CA THR A 61 -24.98 4.18 9.55
C THR A 61 -23.69 4.58 8.86
N MET A 62 -22.59 3.84 9.07
CA MET A 62 -21.31 4.09 8.44
C MET A 62 -21.35 3.91 6.91
N ILE A 63 -22.11 2.94 6.41
CA ILE A 63 -22.29 2.70 4.97
C ILE A 63 -22.87 3.92 4.24
N GLU A 64 -23.69 4.75 4.91
CA GLU A 64 -24.22 5.99 4.33
C GLU A 64 -23.16 7.07 4.07
N PHE A 65 -21.99 6.97 4.68
CA PHE A 65 -20.86 7.90 4.51
C PHE A 65 -19.83 7.44 3.48
N LEU A 66 -20.01 6.25 2.89
CA LEU A 66 -19.14 5.77 1.81
C LEU A 66 -19.31 6.62 0.55
N ASN A 67 -18.21 6.75 -0.19
CA ASN A 67 -18.24 7.30 -1.55
C ASN A 67 -18.48 6.16 -2.55
N PRO A 68 -19.65 6.07 -3.22
CA PRO A 68 -19.97 4.99 -4.13
C PRO A 68 -19.15 5.00 -5.45
N GLU A 69 -18.45 6.10 -5.76
CA GLU A 69 -17.59 6.20 -6.94
C GLU A 69 -16.19 5.58 -6.71
N ARG A 70 -15.90 5.15 -5.48
CA ARG A 70 -14.63 4.54 -5.09
C ARG A 70 -14.88 3.12 -4.56
N PRO A 71 -13.94 2.18 -4.73
CA PRO A 71 -14.03 0.88 -4.06
C PRO A 71 -14.15 1.05 -2.54
N VAL A 72 -15.00 0.23 -1.91
CA VAL A 72 -15.03 0.08 -0.46
C VAL A 72 -14.10 -1.06 -0.04
N PHE A 73 -13.29 -0.83 0.98
CA PHE A 73 -12.36 -1.81 1.53
C PHE A 73 -12.85 -2.33 2.87
N ILE A 74 -12.80 -3.65 3.06
CA ILE A 74 -13.12 -4.35 4.32
C ILE A 74 -11.94 -5.26 4.65
N GLY A 75 -11.48 -5.25 5.91
CA GLY A 75 -10.30 -6.01 6.33
C GLY A 75 -8.96 -5.33 6.00
N GLU A 76 -8.97 -4.04 5.73
CA GLU A 76 -7.78 -3.22 5.52
C GLU A 76 -7.47 -2.38 6.77
N SER A 77 -6.19 -2.30 7.10
CA SER A 77 -5.74 -1.50 8.24
C SER A 77 -5.88 0.00 7.95
N ALA A 78 -6.41 0.73 8.92
CA ALA A 78 -6.48 2.19 8.88
C ALA A 78 -5.68 2.81 10.05
N SER A 79 -5.40 4.10 9.95
CA SER A 79 -4.63 4.80 10.98
C SER A 79 -5.26 4.66 12.37
N LYS A 80 -4.50 4.08 13.32
CA LYS A 80 -4.88 3.85 14.71
C LYS A 80 -5.99 2.82 14.95
N ILE A 81 -6.57 2.22 13.92
CA ILE A 81 -7.58 1.17 14.06
C ILE A 81 -6.94 -0.19 13.89
N ILE A 82 -7.21 -1.10 14.82
CA ILE A 82 -6.90 -2.51 14.65
C ILE A 82 -8.01 -3.12 13.81
N GLU A 83 -7.69 -3.51 12.59
CA GLU A 83 -8.61 -4.26 11.74
C GLU A 83 -8.43 -5.76 11.97
N GLY A 84 -9.55 -6.46 12.12
CA GLY A 84 -9.60 -7.89 12.35
C GLY A 84 -9.80 -8.71 11.08
N GLU A 85 -10.17 -9.98 11.27
CA GLU A 85 -10.54 -10.88 10.18
C GLU A 85 -12.04 -10.69 9.85
N PRO A 86 -12.42 -10.20 8.67
CA PRO A 86 -13.82 -9.87 8.37
C PRO A 86 -14.80 -11.03 8.54
N PHE A 87 -14.41 -12.24 8.14
CA PHE A 87 -15.28 -13.41 8.18
C PHE A 87 -15.44 -14.03 9.59
N VAL A 88 -14.87 -13.42 10.64
CA VAL A 88 -15.23 -13.76 12.03
C VAL A 88 -16.39 -12.90 12.56
N HIS A 89 -16.78 -11.85 11.83
CA HIS A 89 -17.95 -11.05 12.22
C HIS A 89 -19.23 -11.86 12.02
N PRO A 90 -20.10 -11.98 13.04
CA PRO A 90 -21.28 -12.83 12.96
C PRO A 90 -22.25 -12.43 11.84
N ASP A 91 -22.34 -11.14 11.53
CA ASP A 91 -23.29 -10.60 10.56
C ASP A 91 -22.63 -10.27 9.20
N ILE A 92 -21.42 -10.78 8.91
CA ILE A 92 -20.66 -10.41 7.69
C ILE A 92 -21.51 -10.52 6.42
N TYR A 93 -22.21 -11.62 6.22
CA TYR A 93 -23.00 -11.82 5.00
C TYR A 93 -24.23 -10.89 4.95
N GLN A 94 -24.78 -10.52 6.09
CA GLN A 94 -25.87 -9.55 6.19
C GLN A 94 -25.36 -8.13 5.88
N ILE A 95 -24.18 -7.77 6.38
CA ILE A 95 -23.49 -6.51 6.07
C ILE A 95 -23.24 -6.39 4.57
N LEU A 96 -22.66 -7.42 3.95
CA LEU A 96 -22.36 -7.41 2.52
C LEU A 96 -23.63 -7.30 1.65
N LYS A 97 -24.71 -8.02 2.01
CA LYS A 97 -26.02 -7.89 1.34
C LYS A 97 -26.57 -6.48 1.45
N TYR A 98 -26.54 -5.89 2.65
CA TYR A 98 -27.02 -4.52 2.87
C TYR A 98 -26.20 -3.50 2.08
N LEU A 99 -24.88 -3.63 2.09
CA LEU A 99 -23.96 -2.79 1.33
C LEU A 99 -24.29 -2.83 -0.17
N ARG A 100 -24.49 -4.03 -0.76
CA ARG A 100 -24.87 -4.21 -2.17
C ARG A 100 -26.25 -3.65 -2.46
N GLN A 101 -27.23 -3.82 -1.57
CA GLN A 101 -28.56 -3.25 -1.74
C GLN A 101 -28.53 -1.72 -1.73
N ARG A 102 -27.70 -1.14 -0.85
CA ARG A 102 -27.59 0.32 -0.71
C ARG A 102 -26.81 0.97 -1.86
N TRP A 103 -25.75 0.32 -2.30
CA TRP A 103 -24.85 0.76 -3.36
C TRP A 103 -24.67 -0.34 -4.41
N PRO A 104 -25.59 -0.47 -5.39
CA PRO A 104 -25.57 -1.62 -6.33
C PRO A 104 -24.30 -1.75 -7.17
N GLU A 105 -23.65 -0.63 -7.50
CA GLU A 105 -22.49 -0.62 -8.40
C GLU A 105 -21.13 -0.45 -7.67
N ILE A 106 -21.13 -0.30 -6.34
CA ILE A 106 -19.88 -0.11 -5.60
C ILE A 106 -19.02 -1.36 -5.69
N GLU A 107 -17.74 -1.18 -6.02
CA GLU A 107 -16.77 -2.28 -5.98
C GLU A 107 -16.44 -2.60 -4.50
N ILE A 108 -16.64 -3.85 -4.08
CA ILE A 108 -16.35 -4.32 -2.72
C ILE A 108 -15.04 -5.10 -2.75
N LYS A 109 -14.05 -4.67 -1.96
CA LYS A 109 -12.76 -5.35 -1.80
C LYS A 109 -12.61 -5.85 -0.38
N ILE A 110 -12.38 -7.15 -0.20
CA ILE A 110 -12.28 -7.78 1.10
C ILE A 110 -10.93 -8.48 1.25
N THR A 111 -10.12 -8.04 2.21
CA THR A 111 -8.90 -8.74 2.59
C THR A 111 -9.20 -9.74 3.71
N THR A 112 -8.86 -10.99 3.49
CA THR A 112 -9.14 -12.10 4.42
C THR A 112 -8.05 -13.16 4.40
N SER A 113 -7.88 -13.85 5.51
CA SER A 113 -7.03 -15.05 5.59
C SER A 113 -7.62 -16.27 4.87
N GLY A 114 -8.91 -16.25 4.54
CA GLY A 114 -9.65 -17.38 4.01
C GLY A 114 -9.99 -18.47 5.04
N SER A 115 -9.47 -18.36 6.28
CA SER A 115 -9.66 -19.40 7.32
C SER A 115 -11.09 -19.48 7.85
N PHE A 116 -11.81 -18.36 7.81
CA PHE A 116 -13.16 -18.24 8.37
C PHE A 116 -14.25 -18.00 7.32
N LEU A 117 -13.91 -17.99 6.04
CA LEU A 117 -14.85 -17.93 4.96
C LEU A 117 -15.55 -19.28 4.82
N GLU A 118 -16.87 -19.30 4.97
CA GLU A 118 -17.65 -20.54 4.93
C GLU A 118 -17.88 -21.00 3.49
N LEU A 119 -17.59 -22.30 3.21
CA LEU A 119 -17.61 -22.84 1.84
C LEU A 119 -19.01 -22.83 1.21
N ASP A 120 -20.06 -22.98 1.98
CA ASP A 120 -21.46 -22.91 1.54
C ASP A 120 -21.94 -21.50 1.22
N GLN A 121 -21.19 -20.48 1.69
CA GLN A 121 -21.47 -19.05 1.41
C GLN A 121 -20.72 -18.49 0.19
N ILE A 122 -19.85 -19.26 -0.43
CA ILE A 122 -19.09 -18.78 -1.61
C ILE A 122 -20.02 -18.41 -2.76
N ASN A 123 -21.07 -19.21 -3.00
CA ASN A 123 -22.06 -18.87 -4.04
C ASN A 123 -22.78 -17.53 -3.76
N LEU A 124 -22.99 -17.18 -2.49
CA LEU A 124 -23.53 -15.87 -2.13
C LEU A 124 -22.59 -14.74 -2.56
N LEU A 125 -21.27 -14.90 -2.34
CA LEU A 125 -20.30 -13.87 -2.73
C LEU A 125 -20.37 -13.58 -4.23
N LYS A 126 -20.61 -14.58 -5.07
CA LYS A 126 -20.83 -14.38 -6.52
C LYS A 126 -22.01 -13.47 -6.82
N THR A 127 -23.06 -13.52 -6.01
CA THR A 127 -24.24 -12.64 -6.20
C THR A 127 -24.00 -11.19 -5.76
N LEU A 128 -22.85 -10.92 -5.13
CA LEU A 128 -22.47 -9.60 -4.63
C LEU A 128 -21.48 -8.88 -5.55
N ASP A 129 -21.33 -9.34 -6.79
CA ASP A 129 -20.51 -8.67 -7.81
C ASP A 129 -20.97 -7.21 -8.06
N PRO A 130 -20.05 -6.24 -8.27
CA PRO A 130 -18.59 -6.39 -8.30
C PRO A 130 -17.94 -6.53 -6.90
N LEU A 131 -17.40 -7.73 -6.64
CA LEU A 131 -16.71 -8.07 -5.41
C LEU A 131 -15.38 -8.75 -5.73
N GLU A 132 -14.32 -8.33 -5.05
CA GLU A 132 -12.98 -8.91 -5.17
C GLU A 132 -12.45 -9.32 -3.79
N LEU A 133 -11.89 -10.51 -3.70
CA LEU A 133 -11.24 -11.01 -2.51
C LEU A 133 -9.71 -10.87 -2.65
N ASN A 134 -9.04 -10.41 -1.60
CA ASN A 134 -7.60 -10.54 -1.43
C ASN A 134 -7.35 -11.61 -0.36
N ILE A 135 -6.87 -12.79 -0.80
CA ILE A 135 -6.64 -13.93 0.08
C ILE A 135 -5.20 -13.91 0.62
N SER A 136 -5.06 -13.67 1.92
CA SER A 136 -3.78 -13.75 2.62
C SER A 136 -3.39 -15.21 2.88
N LEU A 137 -2.79 -15.86 1.87
CA LEU A 137 -2.48 -17.30 1.92
C LEU A 137 -1.33 -17.60 2.88
N ASN A 138 -0.23 -16.86 2.79
CA ASN A 138 0.95 -16.83 3.68
C ASN A 138 1.75 -18.13 3.84
N ALA A 139 1.23 -19.28 3.42
CA ALA A 139 1.90 -20.57 3.63
C ALA A 139 1.48 -21.61 2.57
N PRO A 140 2.34 -22.60 2.26
CA PRO A 140 2.07 -23.61 1.25
C PRO A 140 1.14 -24.75 1.74
N ALA A 141 1.01 -24.93 3.07
CA ALA A 141 0.30 -26.06 3.67
C ALA A 141 -0.31 -25.70 5.03
N PRO A 142 -1.26 -26.50 5.52
CA PRO A 142 -1.91 -26.29 6.82
C PRO A 142 -0.96 -26.17 7.99
N GLU A 143 0.08 -27.02 8.05
CA GLU A 143 1.03 -27.06 9.16
C GLU A 143 1.82 -25.75 9.26
N GLU A 144 2.22 -25.17 8.13
CA GLU A 144 2.90 -23.89 8.08
C GLU A 144 1.98 -22.74 8.47
N ARG A 145 0.68 -22.83 8.15
CA ARG A 145 -0.30 -21.84 8.64
C ARG A 145 -0.47 -21.90 10.16
N VAL A 146 -0.49 -23.10 10.74
CA VAL A 146 -0.50 -23.24 12.20
C VAL A 146 0.75 -22.57 12.78
N PHE A 147 1.93 -22.83 12.22
CA PHE A 147 3.18 -22.25 12.71
C PHE A 147 3.25 -20.72 12.54
N LEU A 148 2.94 -20.21 11.35
CA LEU A 148 3.10 -18.79 11.03
C LEU A 148 1.96 -17.92 11.55
N MET A 149 0.74 -18.46 11.65
CA MET A 149 -0.47 -17.68 11.89
C MET A 149 -1.25 -18.14 13.13
N ASN A 150 -0.83 -19.24 13.78
CA ASN A 150 -1.62 -19.89 14.82
C ASN A 150 -3.07 -20.12 14.35
N ASP A 151 -3.21 -20.59 13.11
CA ASP A 151 -4.50 -20.76 12.45
C ASP A 151 -5.23 -21.96 13.02
N SER A 152 -6.43 -21.76 13.53
CA SER A 152 -7.29 -22.83 14.09
C SER A 152 -8.09 -23.60 13.02
N ARG A 153 -8.12 -23.09 11.77
CA ARG A 153 -8.81 -23.70 10.62
C ARG A 153 -7.90 -23.71 9.38
N PRO A 154 -6.67 -24.26 9.52
CA PRO A 154 -5.60 -24.06 8.52
C PRO A 154 -5.91 -24.68 7.15
N ASP A 155 -6.72 -25.74 7.10
CA ASP A 155 -7.13 -26.41 5.86
C ASP A 155 -8.15 -25.60 5.04
N ASN A 156 -8.86 -24.65 5.69
CA ASN A 156 -10.02 -24.04 5.06
C ASN A 156 -9.65 -23.24 3.81
N VAL A 157 -8.58 -22.43 3.85
CA VAL A 157 -8.15 -21.61 2.69
C VAL A 157 -7.82 -22.47 1.47
N PHE A 158 -7.24 -23.67 1.68
CA PHE A 158 -6.92 -24.61 0.59
C PHE A 158 -8.16 -25.28 -0.02
N LYS A 159 -9.32 -25.19 0.65
CA LYS A 159 -10.64 -25.57 0.12
C LYS A 159 -11.36 -24.37 -0.49
N VAL A 160 -11.18 -23.17 0.06
CA VAL A 160 -11.78 -21.92 -0.41
C VAL A 160 -11.24 -21.55 -1.78
N ILE A 161 -9.92 -21.52 -1.99
CA ILE A 161 -9.31 -21.10 -3.25
C ILE A 161 -9.82 -21.93 -4.46
N PRO A 162 -9.82 -23.28 -4.44
CA PRO A 162 -10.44 -24.08 -5.48
C PRO A 162 -11.91 -23.75 -5.73
N LYS A 163 -12.67 -23.50 -4.65
CA LYS A 163 -14.09 -23.15 -4.76
C LYS A 163 -14.31 -21.78 -5.39
N LEU A 164 -13.49 -20.78 -5.08
CA LEU A 164 -13.56 -19.49 -5.79
C LEU A 164 -13.41 -19.68 -7.29
N LYS A 165 -12.47 -20.52 -7.72
CA LYS A 165 -12.26 -20.82 -9.14
C LYS A 165 -13.44 -21.58 -9.75
N GLU A 166 -14.00 -22.58 -9.03
CA GLU A 166 -15.21 -23.32 -9.45
C GLU A 166 -16.40 -22.39 -9.71
N TYR A 167 -16.59 -21.38 -8.86
CA TYR A 167 -17.67 -20.39 -8.99
C TYR A 167 -17.31 -19.19 -9.88
N SER A 168 -16.13 -19.20 -10.50
CA SER A 168 -15.61 -18.07 -11.31
C SER A 168 -15.63 -16.74 -10.55
N ILE A 169 -15.19 -16.78 -9.30
CA ILE A 169 -14.95 -15.60 -8.49
C ILE A 169 -13.46 -15.27 -8.56
N ASP A 170 -13.16 -14.12 -9.12
CA ASP A 170 -11.81 -13.63 -9.22
C ASP A 170 -11.28 -13.22 -7.83
N PHE A 171 -9.98 -13.45 -7.60
CA PHE A 171 -9.32 -13.06 -6.38
C PHE A 171 -7.88 -12.62 -6.64
N GLU A 172 -7.37 -11.77 -5.77
CA GLU A 172 -5.95 -11.51 -5.60
C GLU A 172 -5.41 -12.36 -4.45
N ALA A 173 -4.12 -12.65 -4.46
CA ALA A 173 -3.47 -13.33 -3.37
C ALA A 173 -2.37 -12.48 -2.74
N SER A 174 -2.11 -12.68 -1.47
CA SER A 174 -0.99 -12.05 -0.77
C SER A 174 -0.26 -13.01 0.16
N ILE A 175 1.05 -12.76 0.31
CA ILE A 175 1.95 -13.48 1.20
C ILE A 175 2.82 -12.48 1.92
N VAL A 176 2.90 -12.54 3.24
CA VAL A 176 3.99 -11.90 3.98
C VAL A 176 5.15 -12.91 4.01
N SER A 177 6.20 -12.60 3.30
CA SER A 177 7.34 -13.52 3.16
C SER A 177 8.08 -13.70 4.47
N MET A 178 8.19 -14.94 4.89
CA MET A 178 8.98 -15.37 6.04
C MET A 178 10.15 -16.25 5.61
N HIS A 179 10.75 -15.94 4.46
CA HIS A 179 11.84 -16.72 3.85
C HIS A 179 13.07 -16.82 4.75
N GLN A 180 13.31 -15.82 5.61
CA GLN A 180 14.40 -15.87 6.60
C GLN A 180 14.22 -17.01 7.63
N LEU A 181 12.98 -17.46 7.88
CA LEU A 181 12.68 -18.59 8.79
C LEU A 181 12.47 -19.91 8.05
N LYS A 182 11.85 -19.84 6.86
CA LYS A 182 11.34 -21.04 6.14
C LYS A 182 12.15 -21.36 4.88
N GLY A 183 13.09 -20.49 4.48
CA GLY A 183 13.77 -20.60 3.19
C GLY A 183 12.88 -20.20 2.01
N PHE A 184 13.42 -20.20 0.79
CA PHE A 184 12.66 -19.82 -0.41
C PHE A 184 11.77 -20.94 -0.97
N GLU A 185 12.03 -22.20 -0.60
CA GLU A 185 11.28 -23.33 -1.12
C GLU A 185 9.80 -23.26 -0.70
N TYR A 186 9.51 -22.77 0.50
CA TYR A 186 8.11 -22.60 0.93
C TYR A 186 7.36 -21.59 0.05
N LEU A 187 8.01 -20.53 -0.42
CA LEU A 187 7.41 -19.59 -1.38
C LEU A 187 7.13 -20.27 -2.72
N LYS A 188 8.11 -21.03 -3.22
CA LYS A 188 7.95 -21.78 -4.47
C LYS A 188 6.76 -22.73 -4.41
N ILE A 189 6.64 -23.53 -3.35
CA ILE A 189 5.51 -24.45 -3.18
C ILE A 189 4.18 -23.68 -3.11
N THR A 190 4.17 -22.50 -2.48
CA THR A 190 2.98 -21.65 -2.43
C THR A 190 2.62 -21.11 -3.83
N PHE A 191 3.62 -20.72 -4.64
CA PHE A 191 3.41 -20.28 -6.02
C PHE A 191 2.89 -21.43 -6.89
N ASP A 192 3.46 -22.63 -6.75
CA ASP A 192 3.02 -23.82 -7.48
C ASP A 192 1.58 -24.22 -7.12
N PHE A 193 1.17 -24.07 -5.86
CA PHE A 193 -0.24 -24.26 -5.47
C PHE A 193 -1.15 -23.25 -6.16
N LEU A 194 -0.78 -21.98 -6.19
CA LEU A 194 -1.56 -20.93 -6.85
C LEU A 194 -1.60 -21.09 -8.38
N GLU A 195 -0.60 -21.71 -9.00
CA GLU A 195 -0.62 -21.98 -10.44
C GLU A 195 -1.75 -22.92 -10.84
N ASN A 196 -2.16 -23.83 -9.95
CA ASN A 196 -3.35 -24.67 -10.19
C ASN A 196 -4.67 -23.87 -10.09
N TYR A 197 -4.65 -22.72 -9.41
CA TYR A 197 -5.81 -21.86 -9.17
C TYR A 197 -5.38 -20.38 -9.29
N PRO A 198 -5.02 -19.92 -10.50
CA PRO A 198 -4.34 -18.63 -10.66
C PRO A 198 -5.15 -17.46 -10.13
N PRO A 199 -4.58 -16.64 -9.23
CA PRO A 199 -5.15 -15.35 -8.85
C PRO A 199 -4.98 -14.32 -9.98
N LYS A 200 -5.64 -13.16 -9.90
CA LYS A 200 -5.35 -12.02 -10.78
C LYS A 200 -3.90 -11.53 -10.62
N SER A 201 -3.41 -11.54 -9.38
CA SER A 201 -2.03 -11.21 -9.04
C SER A 201 -1.67 -11.81 -7.68
N LEU A 202 -0.36 -12.00 -7.43
CA LEU A 202 0.19 -12.34 -6.13
C LEU A 202 1.09 -11.21 -5.63
N ARG A 203 0.77 -10.65 -4.47
CA ARG A 203 1.61 -9.66 -3.79
C ARG A 203 2.43 -10.33 -2.70
N VAL A 204 3.76 -10.25 -2.80
CA VAL A 204 4.69 -10.81 -1.83
C VAL A 204 5.28 -9.67 -1.01
N PHE A 205 4.79 -9.52 0.21
CA PHE A 205 5.26 -8.50 1.14
C PHE A 205 6.54 -8.95 1.84
N ILE A 206 7.52 -8.07 1.92
CA ILE A 206 8.61 -8.28 2.86
C ILE A 206 8.13 -7.92 4.27
N ALA A 207 8.39 -8.79 5.23
CA ALA A 207 7.96 -8.57 6.60
C ALA A 207 8.68 -7.35 7.22
N GLY A 208 7.92 -6.44 7.81
CA GLY A 208 8.45 -5.29 8.55
C GLY A 208 8.34 -5.53 10.06
N PHE A 209 9.46 -5.64 10.73
CA PHE A 209 9.53 -5.83 12.19
C PHE A 209 10.16 -4.63 12.87
N SER A 210 9.55 -4.17 13.96
CA SER A 210 10.14 -3.15 14.81
C SER A 210 11.26 -3.72 15.69
N SER A 211 12.01 -2.86 16.36
CA SER A 211 13.03 -3.28 17.34
C SER A 211 12.47 -3.99 18.58
N TYR A 212 11.15 -4.03 18.73
CA TYR A 212 10.44 -4.76 19.81
C TYR A 212 10.12 -6.21 19.44
N ALA A 213 10.32 -6.60 18.18
CA ALA A 213 10.16 -7.98 17.75
C ALA A 213 11.32 -8.86 18.26
N GLU A 214 11.11 -10.17 18.26
CA GLU A 214 12.18 -11.12 18.50
C GLU A 214 13.29 -10.93 17.48
N LYS A 215 14.55 -11.04 17.91
CA LYS A 215 15.72 -10.73 17.07
C LYS A 215 15.76 -11.53 15.79
N ASP A 216 15.36 -12.81 15.85
CA ASP A 216 15.37 -13.73 14.72
C ASP A 216 14.32 -13.39 13.65
N LEU A 217 13.35 -12.55 13.99
CA LEU A 217 12.34 -12.04 13.06
C LEU A 217 12.82 -10.80 12.29
N ILE A 218 13.74 -10.03 12.89
CA ILE A 218 14.24 -8.78 12.30
C ILE A 218 15.15 -9.11 11.12
N ILE A 219 14.68 -8.78 9.92
CA ILE A 219 15.42 -9.01 8.68
C ILE A 219 16.47 -7.92 8.44
N ASP A 220 17.59 -8.29 7.85
CA ASP A 220 18.57 -7.32 7.40
C ASP A 220 18.22 -6.77 5.99
N LYS A 221 18.94 -5.74 5.57
CA LYS A 221 18.70 -5.07 4.29
C LYS A 221 18.93 -5.97 3.08
N ASN A 222 19.73 -7.02 3.21
CA ASN A 222 20.07 -7.92 2.11
C ASN A 222 18.92 -8.90 1.82
N GLU A 223 18.04 -9.15 2.79
CA GLU A 223 16.90 -10.07 2.60
C GLU A 223 15.92 -9.55 1.56
N TYR A 224 15.74 -8.23 1.44
CA TYR A 224 14.97 -7.66 0.35
C TYR A 224 15.55 -8.05 -1.03
N PHE A 225 16.85 -7.85 -1.22
CA PHE A 225 17.51 -8.18 -2.49
C PHE A 225 17.46 -9.67 -2.81
N LYS A 226 17.61 -10.53 -1.81
CA LYS A 226 17.49 -11.98 -1.99
C LYS A 226 16.08 -12.37 -2.42
N LEU A 227 15.06 -11.78 -1.78
CA LEU A 227 13.65 -12.03 -2.13
C LEU A 227 13.32 -11.49 -3.53
N ASP A 228 13.75 -10.27 -3.85
CA ASP A 228 13.55 -9.66 -5.17
C ASP A 228 14.21 -10.50 -6.28
N GLN A 229 15.46 -10.91 -6.07
CA GLN A 229 16.18 -11.79 -7.00
C GLN A 229 15.48 -13.14 -7.16
N PHE A 230 15.03 -13.75 -6.07
CA PHE A 230 14.27 -15.00 -6.12
C PHE A 230 12.99 -14.83 -6.96
N ILE A 231 12.19 -13.80 -6.69
CA ILE A 231 10.97 -13.53 -7.44
C ILE A 231 11.27 -13.25 -8.91
N ALA A 232 12.29 -12.45 -9.22
CA ALA A 232 12.69 -12.15 -10.59
C ALA A 232 13.05 -13.40 -11.40
N THR A 233 13.67 -14.41 -10.77
CA THR A 233 14.03 -15.68 -11.43
C THR A 233 12.83 -16.63 -11.59
N LYS A 234 11.74 -16.41 -10.86
CA LYS A 234 10.60 -17.36 -10.83
C LYS A 234 9.38 -16.86 -11.58
N ARG A 235 9.10 -15.54 -11.58
CA ARG A 235 7.85 -14.97 -12.07
C ARG A 235 7.48 -15.34 -13.51
N GLU A 236 8.46 -15.53 -14.41
CA GLU A 236 8.19 -15.93 -15.79
C GLU A 236 7.63 -17.36 -15.93
N GLY A 237 7.75 -18.17 -14.88
CA GLY A 237 7.24 -19.55 -14.86
C GLY A 237 5.78 -19.69 -14.41
N TYR A 238 5.10 -18.58 -14.09
CA TYR A 238 3.72 -18.59 -13.60
C TYR A 238 2.78 -17.79 -14.51
N SER A 239 1.53 -18.21 -14.56
CA SER A 239 0.49 -17.59 -15.42
C SER A 239 -0.11 -16.29 -14.86
N TYR A 240 0.29 -15.90 -13.65
CA TYR A 240 -0.17 -14.70 -12.95
C TYR A 240 1.01 -13.83 -12.51
N PRO A 241 0.82 -12.50 -12.41
CA PRO A 241 1.83 -11.57 -11.92
C PRO A 241 2.25 -11.85 -10.48
N ILE A 242 3.57 -11.83 -10.20
CA ILE A 242 4.13 -11.90 -8.86
C ILE A 242 4.88 -10.60 -8.56
N ILE A 243 4.41 -9.86 -7.56
CA ILE A 243 4.87 -8.51 -7.25
C ILE A 243 5.43 -8.47 -5.84
N ILE A 244 6.68 -8.02 -5.69
CA ILE A 244 7.25 -7.74 -4.37
C ILE A 244 6.75 -6.40 -3.83
N GLU A 245 6.44 -6.34 -2.54
CA GLU A 245 6.02 -5.13 -1.85
C GLU A 245 6.83 -4.88 -0.55
N PRO A 246 7.26 -3.64 -0.28
CA PRO A 246 7.20 -2.47 -1.17
C PRO A 246 8.19 -2.57 -2.32
N GLN A 247 7.85 -2.06 -3.49
CA GLN A 247 8.75 -2.03 -4.62
C GLN A 247 9.83 -0.95 -4.44
N GLN A 248 11.07 -1.26 -4.82
CA GLN A 248 12.18 -0.30 -4.84
C GLN A 248 12.33 0.28 -6.25
N ILE A 249 11.91 1.52 -6.42
CA ILE A 249 12.06 2.24 -7.69
C ILE A 249 13.24 3.20 -7.64
N SER A 250 13.89 3.41 -8.79
CA SER A 250 15.07 4.28 -8.90
C SER A 250 14.82 5.55 -9.69
N SER A 251 13.73 5.59 -10.49
CA SER A 251 13.40 6.71 -11.38
C SER A 251 11.89 6.91 -11.45
N LEU A 252 11.45 8.01 -12.11
CA LEU A 252 10.04 8.26 -12.42
C LEU A 252 9.64 7.76 -13.83
N ILE A 253 10.44 6.89 -14.44
CA ILE A 253 10.11 6.28 -15.73
C ILE A 253 8.85 5.42 -15.54
N ALA A 254 7.87 5.60 -16.43
CA ALA A 254 6.59 4.90 -16.34
C ALA A 254 6.69 3.46 -16.89
N GLU A 255 7.49 2.67 -16.23
CA GLU A 255 7.70 1.26 -16.51
C GLU A 255 6.54 0.41 -16.00
N VAL A 256 6.06 -0.50 -16.83
CA VAL A 256 5.06 -1.50 -16.50
C VAL A 256 5.74 -2.62 -15.70
N ASN A 257 5.31 -2.81 -14.47
CA ASN A 257 5.86 -3.89 -13.62
C ASN A 257 5.37 -5.25 -14.08
N ASP A 258 4.08 -5.35 -14.39
CA ASP A 258 3.47 -6.57 -14.92
C ASP A 258 2.09 -6.28 -15.53
N VAL A 259 1.44 -7.30 -16.12
CA VAL A 259 0.16 -7.21 -16.78
C VAL A 259 -0.73 -8.38 -16.34
N ILE A 260 -1.94 -8.08 -15.86
CA ILE A 260 -2.92 -9.09 -15.46
C ILE A 260 -3.40 -9.83 -16.72
N ALA A 261 -3.41 -11.16 -16.67
CA ALA A 261 -3.93 -12.00 -17.74
C ALA A 261 -5.40 -11.65 -18.09
N ASP A 262 -5.80 -11.86 -19.34
CA ASP A 262 -7.15 -11.61 -19.87
C ASP A 262 -7.64 -10.16 -19.69
N SER A 263 -6.74 -9.21 -19.43
CA SER A 263 -7.04 -7.79 -19.30
C SER A 263 -6.95 -7.03 -20.63
N ALA A 264 -7.46 -5.80 -20.66
CA ALA A 264 -7.33 -4.92 -21.82
C ALA A 264 -5.86 -4.63 -22.18
N ALA A 265 -4.99 -4.54 -21.19
CA ALA A 265 -3.55 -4.36 -21.38
C ALA A 265 -2.91 -5.62 -21.99
N ALA A 266 -3.26 -6.82 -21.52
CA ALA A 266 -2.79 -8.08 -22.09
C ALA A 266 -3.26 -8.24 -23.54
N ALA A 267 -4.54 -7.97 -23.81
CA ALA A 267 -5.12 -8.04 -25.15
C ALA A 267 -4.47 -7.06 -26.15
N SER A 268 -3.95 -5.92 -25.66
CA SER A 268 -3.21 -4.94 -26.49
C SER A 268 -1.74 -5.31 -26.69
N GLY A 269 -1.26 -6.40 -26.11
CA GLY A 269 0.11 -6.88 -26.22
C GLY A 269 1.12 -6.17 -25.35
N LEU A 270 0.68 -5.41 -24.33
CA LEU A 270 1.58 -4.84 -23.32
C LEU A 270 2.21 -5.93 -22.45
N LYS A 271 3.43 -5.68 -21.99
CA LYS A 271 4.22 -6.64 -21.21
C LYS A 271 4.97 -5.93 -20.07
N SER A 272 5.45 -6.71 -19.12
CA SER A 272 6.43 -6.28 -18.13
C SER A 272 7.67 -5.67 -18.81
N GLY A 273 8.17 -4.56 -18.27
CA GLY A 273 9.32 -3.81 -18.79
C GLY A 273 8.98 -2.79 -19.88
N ASP A 274 7.75 -2.71 -20.39
CA ASP A 274 7.35 -1.64 -21.32
C ASP A 274 7.40 -0.28 -20.60
N ILE A 275 7.96 0.72 -21.28
CA ILE A 275 8.03 2.08 -20.74
C ILE A 275 7.01 2.97 -21.46
N ILE A 276 5.94 3.33 -20.78
CA ILE A 276 4.88 4.17 -21.36
C ILE A 276 5.38 5.62 -21.45
N ILE A 277 5.41 6.18 -22.66
CA ILE A 277 5.89 7.53 -22.92
C ILE A 277 4.76 8.52 -23.24
N ARG A 278 3.64 8.06 -23.79
CA ARG A 278 2.45 8.87 -24.06
C ARG A 278 1.16 8.06 -23.90
N VAL A 279 0.11 8.76 -23.49
CA VAL A 279 -1.28 8.31 -23.48
C VAL A 279 -2.12 9.35 -24.22
N ASN A 280 -2.86 8.95 -25.27
CA ASN A 280 -3.63 9.87 -26.11
C ASN A 280 -2.80 11.08 -26.57
N LYS A 281 -1.60 10.84 -27.06
CA LYS A 281 -0.60 11.84 -27.50
C LYS A 281 -0.04 12.74 -26.38
N GLN A 282 -0.55 12.67 -25.15
CA GLN A 282 -0.05 13.42 -24.00
C GLN A 282 1.16 12.71 -23.38
N LYS A 283 2.23 13.47 -23.16
CA LYS A 283 3.43 12.95 -22.49
C LYS A 283 3.11 12.42 -21.08
N VAL A 284 3.72 11.32 -20.73
CA VAL A 284 3.69 10.73 -19.40
C VAL A 284 4.89 11.23 -18.60
N GLU A 285 4.65 11.54 -17.33
CA GLU A 285 5.65 12.14 -16.45
C GLU A 285 6.05 11.27 -15.24
N SER A 286 5.28 10.23 -14.94
CA SER A 286 5.52 9.29 -13.86
C SER A 286 4.65 8.04 -14.04
N ARG A 287 4.88 6.99 -13.23
CA ARG A 287 4.02 5.78 -13.23
C ARG A 287 2.60 6.10 -12.83
N VAL A 288 2.44 6.89 -11.79
CA VAL A 288 1.11 7.33 -11.30
C VAL A 288 0.39 8.15 -12.38
N ASP A 289 1.09 9.04 -13.09
CA ASP A 289 0.51 9.81 -14.19
C ASP A 289 0.05 8.91 -15.35
N ALA A 290 0.88 7.94 -15.75
CA ALA A 290 0.53 6.95 -16.78
C ALA A 290 -0.73 6.18 -16.37
N PHE A 291 -0.72 5.62 -15.17
CA PHE A 291 -1.81 4.80 -14.63
C PHE A 291 -3.14 5.55 -14.65
N TYR A 292 -3.17 6.79 -14.12
CA TYR A 292 -4.42 7.57 -14.07
C TYR A 292 -4.87 8.06 -15.44
N LYS A 293 -3.98 8.44 -16.34
CA LYS A 293 -4.34 8.79 -17.73
C LYS A 293 -4.97 7.60 -18.45
N ILE A 294 -4.42 6.40 -18.28
CA ILE A 294 -4.97 5.17 -18.87
C ILE A 294 -6.31 4.84 -18.23
N LYS A 295 -6.40 4.86 -16.89
CA LYS A 295 -7.63 4.53 -16.16
C LYS A 295 -8.78 5.44 -16.55
N SER A 296 -8.55 6.76 -16.61
CA SER A 296 -9.59 7.76 -16.86
C SER A 296 -10.04 7.87 -18.32
N ALA A 297 -9.33 7.28 -19.26
CA ALA A 297 -9.66 7.34 -20.68
C ALA A 297 -10.52 6.12 -21.11
N GLN A 298 -11.42 6.34 -22.08
CA GLN A 298 -12.04 5.28 -22.83
C GLN A 298 -11.16 4.96 -24.04
N ASN A 299 -10.89 3.67 -24.27
CA ASN A 299 -10.05 3.19 -25.38
C ASN A 299 -8.74 3.99 -25.58
N PRO A 300 -7.87 4.11 -24.55
CA PRO A 300 -6.68 4.94 -24.68
C PRO A 300 -5.68 4.40 -25.71
N GLU A 301 -5.11 5.31 -26.49
CA GLU A 301 -3.95 5.04 -27.35
C GLU A 301 -2.66 5.27 -26.56
N LEU A 302 -1.77 4.27 -26.58
CA LEU A 302 -0.49 4.33 -25.88
C LEU A 302 0.67 4.34 -26.87
N GLU A 303 1.70 5.13 -26.56
CA GLU A 303 3.03 4.99 -27.11
C GLU A 303 3.97 4.54 -26.00
N PHE A 304 4.74 3.49 -26.23
CA PHE A 304 5.67 2.93 -25.25
C PHE A 304 6.96 2.46 -25.93
N ILE A 305 8.01 2.28 -25.14
CA ILE A 305 9.30 1.75 -25.56
C ILE A 305 9.44 0.33 -25.05
N ARG A 306 9.83 -0.59 -25.94
CA ARG A 306 10.22 -1.97 -25.65
C ARG A 306 11.51 -2.28 -26.39
N GLN A 307 12.57 -2.68 -25.68
CA GLN A 307 13.87 -2.98 -26.29
C GLN A 307 14.37 -1.89 -27.22
N ASP A 308 14.28 -0.63 -26.78
CA ASP A 308 14.63 0.60 -27.52
C ASP A 308 13.77 0.91 -28.76
N GLU A 309 12.78 0.07 -29.09
CA GLU A 309 11.82 0.33 -30.16
C GLU A 309 10.57 1.04 -29.65
N LYS A 310 10.12 2.04 -30.44
CA LYS A 310 8.88 2.75 -30.16
C LYS A 310 7.70 2.02 -30.76
N ILE A 311 6.76 1.60 -29.90
CA ILE A 311 5.57 0.84 -30.26
C ILE A 311 4.32 1.65 -29.90
N SER A 312 3.23 1.43 -30.65
CA SER A 312 1.92 2.00 -30.34
C SER A 312 0.89 0.88 -30.20
N ALA A 313 0.00 1.00 -29.22
CA ALA A 313 -1.12 0.09 -29.02
C ALA A 313 -2.35 0.86 -28.54
N ALA A 314 -3.53 0.34 -28.82
CA ALA A 314 -4.80 0.85 -28.28
C ALA A 314 -5.39 -0.19 -27.32
N LEU A 315 -5.86 0.27 -26.16
CA LEU A 315 -6.58 -0.58 -25.23
C LEU A 315 -8.08 -0.46 -25.46
N SER A 316 -8.77 -1.59 -25.49
CA SER A 316 -10.24 -1.64 -25.52
C SER A 316 -10.77 -1.72 -24.10
N LYS A 317 -11.22 -0.61 -23.52
CA LYS A 317 -11.77 -0.53 -22.15
C LYS A 317 -12.67 0.68 -21.97
N GLU A 318 -13.61 0.56 -21.06
CA GLU A 318 -14.46 1.68 -20.67
C GLU A 318 -13.69 2.73 -19.83
N LYS A 319 -14.26 3.94 -19.77
CA LYS A 319 -13.75 5.00 -18.90
C LYS A 319 -13.79 4.53 -17.44
N ASN A 320 -12.71 4.81 -16.71
CA ASN A 320 -12.51 4.41 -15.30
C ASN A 320 -12.40 2.89 -15.04
N GLN A 321 -12.54 2.04 -16.04
CA GLN A 321 -12.27 0.62 -15.92
C GLN A 321 -10.77 0.37 -15.70
N ASN A 322 -10.41 -0.64 -14.91
CA ASN A 322 -9.02 -1.07 -14.75
C ASN A 322 -8.50 -1.67 -16.07
N SER A 323 -7.30 -1.27 -16.46
CA SER A 323 -6.65 -1.76 -17.68
C SER A 323 -5.99 -3.12 -17.53
N GLY A 324 -5.69 -3.54 -16.29
CA GLY A 324 -4.85 -4.69 -15.98
C GLY A 324 -3.34 -4.40 -15.93
N LEU A 325 -2.94 -3.14 -16.09
CA LEU A 325 -1.55 -2.75 -15.88
C LEU A 325 -1.22 -2.69 -14.39
N ILE A 326 -0.09 -3.26 -14.03
CA ILE A 326 0.49 -3.17 -12.70
C ILE A 326 1.70 -2.22 -12.77
N MET A 327 1.65 -1.16 -11.99
CA MET A 327 2.69 -0.14 -11.94
C MET A 327 2.99 0.25 -10.49
N SER A 328 4.25 0.48 -10.17
CA SER A 328 4.67 0.97 -8.85
C SER A 328 4.12 2.37 -8.60
N TYR A 329 3.83 2.65 -7.33
CA TYR A 329 3.45 4.00 -6.93
C TYR A 329 4.70 4.88 -6.77
N ASP A 330 4.78 6.00 -7.50
CA ASP A 330 5.84 6.99 -7.38
C ASP A 330 5.28 8.37 -6.99
N LEU A 331 5.37 9.37 -7.84
CA LEU A 331 4.84 10.71 -7.60
C LEU A 331 3.68 11.01 -8.55
N ASN A 332 2.59 11.55 -8.01
CA ASN A 332 1.56 12.14 -8.84
C ASN A 332 2.02 13.52 -9.40
N LEU A 333 1.28 14.07 -10.37
CA LEU A 333 1.65 15.33 -11.02
C LEU A 333 1.66 16.52 -10.06
N GLU A 334 0.80 16.54 -9.06
CA GLU A 334 0.73 17.61 -8.07
C GLU A 334 1.96 17.59 -7.17
N GLN A 335 2.33 16.42 -6.66
CA GLN A 335 3.55 16.23 -5.86
C GLN A 335 4.80 16.64 -6.65
N LYS A 336 4.89 16.21 -7.91
CA LYS A 336 5.99 16.63 -8.79
C LYS A 336 6.07 18.16 -8.97
N ARG A 337 4.93 18.80 -9.25
CA ARG A 337 4.87 20.25 -9.42
C ARG A 337 5.27 21.00 -8.15
N LYS A 338 4.75 20.55 -6.99
CA LYS A 338 5.12 21.13 -5.69
C LYS A 338 6.61 20.99 -5.43
N LEU A 339 7.17 19.77 -5.53
CA LEU A 339 8.61 19.55 -5.34
C LEU A 339 9.47 20.44 -6.26
N LYS A 340 9.12 20.54 -7.52
CA LYS A 340 9.82 21.37 -8.49
C LYS A 340 9.73 22.85 -8.14
N ALA A 341 8.53 23.35 -7.84
CA ALA A 341 8.30 24.74 -7.49
C ALA A 341 9.13 25.16 -6.27
N TYR A 342 9.17 24.34 -5.23
CA TYR A 342 9.96 24.63 -4.04
C TYR A 342 11.48 24.52 -4.28
N ALA A 343 11.92 23.60 -5.13
CA ALA A 343 13.33 23.54 -5.53
C ALA A 343 13.77 24.81 -6.28
N GLU A 344 12.94 25.28 -7.22
CA GLU A 344 13.18 26.52 -7.98
C GLU A 344 13.11 27.77 -7.08
N GLU A 345 12.17 27.79 -6.13
CA GLU A 345 12.06 28.89 -5.17
C GLU A 345 13.27 28.95 -4.25
N SER A 346 13.73 27.81 -3.74
CA SER A 346 14.92 27.76 -2.88
C SER A 346 16.19 28.19 -3.62
N GLU A 347 16.28 28.02 -4.93
CA GLU A 347 17.40 28.49 -5.75
C GLU A 347 17.43 30.02 -5.86
N LYS A 348 16.24 30.66 -5.90
CA LYS A 348 16.12 32.12 -5.99
C LYS A 348 16.41 32.86 -4.67
N ARG A 349 16.37 32.13 -3.56
CA ARG A 349 16.64 32.68 -2.22
C ARG A 349 18.16 32.77 -2.02
N HIS A 350 18.72 33.95 -2.23
CA HIS A 350 20.15 34.22 -2.01
C HIS A 350 20.46 34.45 -0.51
N ASN A 351 20.28 33.42 0.31
CA ASN A 351 20.60 33.47 1.73
C ASN A 351 21.34 32.19 2.18
N ASP A 352 21.92 32.21 3.40
CA ASP A 352 22.67 31.07 3.94
C ASP A 352 21.77 30.01 4.59
N LYS A 353 20.46 30.06 4.36
CA LYS A 353 19.50 29.11 4.94
C LYS A 353 19.27 27.93 4.01
N ALA A 354 18.93 26.79 4.58
CA ALA A 354 18.66 25.57 3.83
C ALA A 354 17.16 25.26 3.74
N THR A 355 16.73 24.78 2.58
CA THR A 355 15.47 24.07 2.41
C THR A 355 15.76 22.56 2.39
N VAL A 356 15.09 21.81 3.27
CA VAL A 356 15.32 20.38 3.40
C VAL A 356 14.09 19.60 2.91
N ILE A 357 14.33 18.63 2.05
CA ILE A 357 13.34 17.64 1.62
C ILE A 357 13.65 16.34 2.36
N LEU A 358 12.74 15.90 3.21
CA LEU A 358 12.90 14.62 3.92
C LEU A 358 12.08 13.53 3.26
N CYS A 359 12.65 12.35 3.18
CA CYS A 359 11.99 11.20 2.60
C CYS A 359 12.35 9.91 3.34
N SER A 360 11.59 8.86 3.11
CA SER A 360 11.93 7.51 3.56
C SER A 360 13.11 6.94 2.78
N GLN A 361 13.66 5.84 3.27
CA GLN A 361 14.68 5.07 2.56
C GLN A 361 14.22 4.60 1.18
N LEU A 362 12.95 4.20 1.06
CA LEU A 362 12.36 3.73 -0.20
C LEU A 362 12.29 4.83 -1.27
N ALA A 363 11.96 6.07 -0.87
CA ALA A 363 11.77 7.18 -1.79
C ALA A 363 13.09 7.89 -2.18
N TYR A 364 14.16 7.72 -1.41
CA TYR A 364 15.38 8.51 -1.56
C TYR A 364 16.00 8.41 -2.96
N LYS A 365 16.06 7.22 -3.54
CA LYS A 365 16.77 6.97 -4.80
C LYS A 365 16.11 7.67 -5.97
N PHE A 366 14.80 7.51 -6.16
CA PHE A 366 14.07 8.16 -7.26
C PHE A 366 13.92 9.67 -7.05
N LEU A 367 13.76 10.13 -5.79
CA LEU A 367 13.74 11.57 -5.51
C LEU A 367 15.09 12.22 -5.79
N LYS A 368 16.20 11.55 -5.47
CA LYS A 368 17.54 12.04 -5.77
C LYS A 368 17.75 12.21 -7.29
N GLU A 369 17.32 11.22 -8.07
CA GLU A 369 17.37 11.29 -9.53
C GLU A 369 16.49 12.43 -10.06
N PHE A 370 15.25 12.50 -9.62
CA PHE A 370 14.30 13.55 -10.03
C PHE A 370 14.80 14.96 -9.72
N LEU A 371 15.41 15.16 -8.56
CA LEU A 371 15.89 16.46 -8.09
C LEU A 371 17.36 16.74 -8.45
N GLN A 372 18.04 15.86 -9.18
CA GLN A 372 19.48 15.90 -9.39
C GLN A 372 19.98 17.24 -9.94
N SER A 373 19.27 17.83 -10.92
CA SER A 373 19.65 19.14 -11.50
C SER A 373 19.60 20.24 -10.43
N TYR A 374 18.54 20.27 -9.62
CA TYR A 374 18.39 21.27 -8.55
C TYR A 374 19.38 21.06 -7.41
N LEU A 375 19.66 19.83 -7.04
CA LEU A 375 20.63 19.51 -5.98
C LEU A 375 22.07 19.87 -6.38
N ASN A 376 22.38 19.83 -7.67
CA ASN A 376 23.69 20.20 -8.21
C ASN A 376 23.87 21.72 -8.34
N SER A 377 22.82 22.44 -8.73
CA SER A 377 22.87 23.91 -8.91
C SER A 377 22.66 24.69 -7.62
N ASN A 378 21.93 24.11 -6.66
CA ASN A 378 21.51 24.81 -5.44
C ASN A 378 22.09 24.19 -4.17
N GLN A 379 23.11 24.84 -3.59
CA GLN A 379 23.74 24.41 -2.33
C GLN A 379 22.82 24.51 -1.12
N ASN A 380 21.73 25.27 -1.21
CA ASN A 380 20.78 25.48 -0.12
C ASN A 380 19.66 24.41 -0.10
N LEU A 381 19.48 23.68 -1.20
CA LEU A 381 18.55 22.55 -1.25
C LEU A 381 19.24 21.26 -0.78
N LYS A 382 18.61 20.56 0.17
CA LYS A 382 19.12 19.28 0.69
C LYS A 382 18.05 18.22 0.63
N LEU A 383 18.35 17.09 0.01
CA LEU A 383 17.54 15.87 0.11
C LEU A 383 18.10 14.97 1.22
N LEU A 384 17.30 14.67 2.22
CA LEU A 384 17.70 13.92 3.40
C LEU A 384 16.86 12.66 3.54
N GLN A 385 17.53 11.53 3.68
CA GLN A 385 16.92 10.26 4.05
C GLN A 385 16.70 10.22 5.55
N SER A 386 15.43 10.09 5.99
CA SER A 386 15.08 9.89 7.39
C SER A 386 15.12 8.42 7.74
N GLU A 387 15.85 8.10 8.79
CA GLU A 387 15.91 6.76 9.38
C GLU A 387 14.81 6.63 10.42
N ASN A 388 14.00 5.56 10.33
CA ASN A 388 13.00 5.27 11.34
C ASN A 388 13.67 4.65 12.57
N LYS A 389 14.01 5.49 13.55
CA LYS A 389 14.62 5.06 14.82
C LYS A 389 13.60 4.77 15.90
N PHE A 390 12.41 5.33 15.76
CA PHE A 390 11.34 5.13 16.71
C PHE A 390 10.85 3.67 16.70
N PHE A 391 10.51 3.14 15.55
CA PHE A 391 10.21 1.71 15.41
C PHE A 391 11.48 0.87 15.39
N GLY A 392 12.52 1.34 14.71
CA GLY A 392 13.76 0.58 14.50
C GLY A 392 13.54 -0.69 13.68
N GLY A 393 14.39 -1.70 13.89
CA GLY A 393 14.30 -2.98 13.21
C GLY A 393 14.43 -2.86 11.69
N SER A 394 13.51 -3.48 10.94
CA SER A 394 13.46 -3.44 9.48
C SER A 394 12.45 -2.45 8.91
N ILE A 395 11.88 -1.56 9.72
CA ILE A 395 10.88 -0.59 9.30
C ILE A 395 11.51 0.55 8.49
N ILE A 396 11.08 0.72 7.22
CA ILE A 396 11.62 1.71 6.28
C ILE A 396 10.55 2.59 5.60
N ALA A 397 9.27 2.42 5.94
CA ALA A 397 8.16 3.14 5.34
C ALA A 397 8.07 4.59 5.86
N ALA A 398 7.64 5.52 4.99
CA ALA A 398 7.47 6.93 5.34
C ALA A 398 6.36 7.15 6.38
N GLY A 399 5.22 6.49 6.23
CA GLY A 399 4.06 6.66 7.12
C GLY A 399 4.28 6.20 8.57
N LEU A 400 5.42 5.57 8.87
CA LEU A 400 5.82 5.17 10.22
C LEU A 400 6.94 6.05 10.81
N LEU A 401 7.34 7.13 10.13
CA LEU A 401 8.24 8.14 10.69
C LEU A 401 7.51 9.00 11.72
N THR A 402 8.28 9.50 12.70
CA THR A 402 7.77 10.41 13.74
C THR A 402 8.48 11.76 13.66
N ASN A 403 7.89 12.81 14.24
CA ASN A 403 8.56 14.12 14.37
C ASN A 403 9.95 13.98 15.01
N GLN A 404 10.12 13.05 15.93
CA GLN A 404 11.41 12.81 16.59
C GLN A 404 12.47 12.28 15.59
N ASP A 405 12.10 11.42 14.65
CA ASP A 405 12.99 10.91 13.60
C ASP A 405 13.38 12.01 12.62
N LEU A 406 12.39 12.85 12.24
CA LEU A 406 12.60 14.00 11.37
C LEU A 406 13.53 15.03 12.02
N ILE A 407 13.30 15.38 13.30
CA ILE A 407 14.16 16.30 14.06
C ILE A 407 15.61 15.79 14.11
N LYS A 408 15.81 14.50 14.39
CA LYS A 408 17.17 13.90 14.40
C LYS A 408 17.84 14.01 13.05
N THR A 409 17.07 13.89 11.96
CA THR A 409 17.60 14.01 10.59
C THR A 409 17.95 15.45 10.25
N ILE A 410 17.06 16.40 10.54
CA ILE A 410 17.28 17.84 10.27
C ILE A 410 18.47 18.38 11.07
N ASN A 411 18.66 17.96 12.33
CA ASN A 411 19.77 18.39 13.18
C ASN A 411 21.17 18.03 12.64
N LYS A 412 21.26 17.19 11.59
CA LYS A 412 22.52 16.90 10.90
C LYS A 412 22.92 17.99 9.89
N VAL A 413 22.03 18.95 9.62
CA VAL A 413 22.28 20.04 8.68
C VAL A 413 22.94 21.19 9.45
N ASP A 414 24.16 21.51 9.06
CA ASP A 414 24.95 22.60 9.67
C ASP A 414 24.60 23.97 9.02
N ARG A 415 23.31 24.31 9.02
CA ARG A 415 22.76 25.58 8.52
C ARG A 415 21.40 25.86 9.16
N LYS A 416 21.01 27.13 9.20
CA LYS A 416 19.63 27.49 9.56
C LYS A 416 18.67 26.95 8.50
N ILE A 417 17.54 26.38 8.94
CA ILE A 417 16.51 25.89 8.05
C ILE A 417 15.47 26.99 7.82
N GLU A 418 15.00 27.13 6.60
CA GLU A 418 13.90 28.04 6.26
C GLU A 418 12.66 27.31 5.73
N GLY A 419 12.84 26.12 5.13
CA GLY A 419 11.74 25.30 4.62
C GLY A 419 11.99 23.81 4.88
N ILE A 420 10.93 23.11 5.24
CA ILE A 420 10.92 21.67 5.52
C ILE A 420 9.81 21.05 4.67
N ILE A 421 10.18 20.18 3.72
CA ILE A 421 9.25 19.51 2.82
C ILE A 421 9.15 18.04 3.26
N LEU A 422 7.95 17.55 3.52
CA LEU A 422 7.67 16.24 4.09
C LEU A 422 6.61 15.47 3.29
N PRO A 423 6.69 14.13 3.25
CA PRO A 423 5.57 13.30 2.77
C PRO A 423 4.35 13.46 3.69
N GLU A 424 3.19 13.80 3.13
CA GLU A 424 1.93 13.96 3.86
C GLU A 424 1.54 12.68 4.62
N ILE A 425 1.87 11.50 4.09
CA ILE A 425 1.55 10.19 4.68
C ILE A 425 2.12 9.97 6.10
N ILE A 426 3.05 10.82 6.56
CA ILE A 426 3.58 10.77 7.94
C ILE A 426 2.48 11.13 8.94
N TYR A 427 1.52 11.95 8.53
CA TYR A 427 0.55 12.59 9.40
C TYR A 427 -0.86 12.10 9.15
N ASP A 428 -1.63 12.04 10.23
CA ASP A 428 -3.06 11.79 10.16
C ASP A 428 -3.80 13.01 9.58
N TYR A 429 -5.11 12.87 9.32
CA TYR A 429 -5.97 13.94 8.78
C TYR A 429 -5.98 15.25 9.59
N TYR A 430 -5.31 15.26 10.70
CA TYR A 430 -5.23 16.42 11.61
C TYR A 430 -3.80 16.94 11.74
N GLY A 431 -2.90 16.41 10.94
CA GLY A 431 -1.49 16.80 10.95
C GLY A 431 -0.67 16.22 12.10
N ASN A 432 -1.15 15.14 12.75
CA ASN A 432 -0.39 14.50 13.82
C ASN A 432 0.30 13.23 13.34
N ASP A 433 1.51 12.99 13.78
CA ASP A 433 2.21 11.74 13.61
C ASP A 433 1.62 10.61 14.50
N LEU A 434 2.21 9.43 14.45
CA LEU A 434 1.75 8.26 15.23
C LEU A 434 1.81 8.47 16.75
N LEU A 435 2.64 9.41 17.23
CA LEU A 435 2.72 9.81 18.64
C LEU A 435 1.72 10.92 19.00
N GLY A 436 0.92 11.37 18.04
CA GLY A 436 0.00 12.49 18.17
C GLY A 436 0.72 13.84 18.31
N GLU A 437 1.94 13.95 17.76
CA GLU A 437 2.70 15.19 17.68
C GLU A 437 2.39 15.87 16.34
N HIS A 438 1.88 17.12 16.40
CA HIS A 438 1.53 17.87 15.20
C HIS A 438 2.77 18.36 14.46
N TYR A 439 2.74 18.41 13.12
CA TYR A 439 3.88 18.84 12.29
C TYR A 439 4.36 20.26 12.62
N SER A 440 3.47 21.13 13.15
CA SER A 440 3.86 22.49 13.58
C SER A 440 4.92 22.52 14.67
N GLN A 441 5.19 21.42 15.36
CA GLN A 441 6.34 21.34 16.28
C GLN A 441 7.68 21.53 15.54
N LEU A 442 7.74 21.08 14.27
CA LEU A 442 8.92 21.28 13.43
C LEU A 442 9.07 22.77 13.07
N GLU A 443 7.95 23.45 12.74
CA GLU A 443 7.91 24.89 12.46
C GLU A 443 8.42 25.68 13.68
N ASP A 444 7.89 25.36 14.85
CA ASP A 444 8.28 26.03 16.11
C ASP A 444 9.75 25.80 16.45
N LYS A 445 10.24 24.57 16.27
CA LYS A 445 11.60 24.19 16.61
C LYS A 445 12.64 24.81 15.69
N PHE A 446 12.40 24.76 14.39
CA PHE A 446 13.38 25.21 13.39
C PHE A 446 13.13 26.62 12.88
N LYS A 447 12.00 27.25 13.26
CA LYS A 447 11.54 28.56 12.74
C LYS A 447 11.50 28.56 11.22
N ALA A 448 10.99 27.48 10.65
CA ALA A 448 10.92 27.19 9.23
C ALA A 448 9.49 26.80 8.85
N GLU A 449 9.10 27.08 7.61
CA GLU A 449 7.82 26.65 7.03
C GLU A 449 7.83 25.13 6.80
N VAL A 450 6.74 24.44 7.17
CA VAL A 450 6.53 23.01 6.88
C VAL A 450 5.53 22.86 5.74
N ILE A 451 5.92 22.09 4.74
CA ILE A 451 5.14 21.83 3.53
C ILE A 451 4.91 20.34 3.39
N LEU A 452 3.65 19.93 3.33
CA LEU A 452 3.25 18.54 3.14
C LEU A 452 2.97 18.26 1.65
N ILE A 453 3.53 17.13 1.18
CA ILE A 453 3.45 16.70 -0.24
C ILE A 453 2.96 15.26 -0.34
#